data_8abb368a414faaebe81f698916706b75
#
_entry.id   8abb368a414faaebe81f698916706b75
#
_cell.length_a   1.000
_cell.length_b   1.000
_cell.length_c   1.000
_cell.angle_alpha   90.00
_cell.angle_beta   90.00
_cell.angle_gamma   90.00
#
_symmetry.space_group_name_H-M   'P 1'
#
loop_
_entity.id
_entity.type
_entity.pdbx_description
1 polymer ?
#
loop_
_entity_poly.entity_id
_entity_poly.type
_entity_poly.pdbx_seq_one_letter_code
_entity_poly.pdbx_strand_id
1 'polypeptide(L)'
;MKQIDFEHGKITDNILRASIPMLVAEVLSLLYNIVDRIYIARIPDVGTTALGAVGLCFPIITIILAFSNLFGSGGAPLFSIERGRKDTKEASMIMNTSFFLICVCALLLMAVGMIFAKPILLLFGSSENGLIYAYPYLMIYLLGTFPSMVSTGMNPFINAQGYATTGMFSVAIGAIANLILDPVFIFVFGLGIRGAAIATVLSQILSAAFVLYFLRKKTELKVRLLSGEEIRDCGRRAKNIISLGTAGFIMQLTNSLVTICCNNVLSVTGGDLYISVMTIVSSIRQIIDTPIHAITEGSSPVISYNYGARRPKRVFQSWLTMSVMAILYTLLAWGVILFAPRFLIGIFSSDQALITDAVPALKLYFGAFVFQALQYVGQTMFKSLGKKKFAIFFSLLRKVIIVVPLTYILPYLFHMGSDGVFLAEPVSNVLGGSACFIVMLCTVMPELKRMAKENSDC
;
A
#
# COMPACT_ATOMS: atom_id res chain seq x y z
N MET A 1 18.66 0.01 18.53
CA MET A 1 17.24 0.36 18.36
C MET A 1 16.42 -0.57 19.24
N LYS A 2 15.45 -0.02 20.00
CA LYS A 2 14.70 -0.82 20.99
C LYS A 2 13.62 -1.62 20.26
N GLN A 3 13.62 -2.94 20.47
CA GLN A 3 12.58 -3.86 19.97
C GLN A 3 11.27 -3.63 20.74
N ILE A 4 10.15 -3.70 20.06
CA ILE A 4 8.81 -3.64 20.65
C ILE A 4 8.49 -5.01 21.24
N ASP A 5 8.14 -5.03 22.54
CA ASP A 5 7.69 -6.26 23.19
C ASP A 5 6.18 -6.46 22.98
N PHE A 6 5.83 -7.30 22.02
CA PHE A 6 4.44 -7.63 21.73
C PHE A 6 3.79 -8.49 22.82
N GLU A 7 4.60 -9.14 23.64
CA GLU A 7 4.13 -10.11 24.64
C GLU A 7 3.68 -9.43 25.96
N HIS A 8 4.48 -8.49 26.49
CA HIS A 8 4.25 -7.93 27.84
C HIS A 8 3.94 -6.42 27.83
N GLY A 9 4.38 -5.67 26.84
CA GLY A 9 4.19 -4.22 26.77
C GLY A 9 2.71 -3.79 26.76
N LYS A 10 2.46 -2.52 27.12
CA LYS A 10 1.11 -1.91 26.99
C LYS A 10 0.71 -1.91 25.51
N ILE A 11 -0.50 -2.37 25.20
CA ILE A 11 -1.00 -2.51 23.82
C ILE A 11 -0.99 -1.19 23.07
N THR A 12 -1.48 -0.11 23.70
CA THR A 12 -1.51 1.21 23.07
C THR A 12 -0.11 1.71 22.73
N ASP A 13 0.87 1.52 23.64
CA ASP A 13 2.26 1.90 23.41
C ASP A 13 2.89 1.07 22.27
N ASN A 14 2.63 -0.23 22.24
CA ASN A 14 3.10 -1.11 21.18
C ASN A 14 2.56 -0.69 19.79
N ILE A 15 1.25 -0.38 19.72
CA ILE A 15 0.62 0.07 18.47
C ILE A 15 1.19 1.43 18.05
N LEU A 16 1.31 2.40 18.96
CA LEU A 16 1.87 3.73 18.64
C LEU A 16 3.33 3.63 18.19
N ARG A 17 4.16 2.85 18.89
CA ARG A 17 5.57 2.63 18.51
C ARG A 17 5.73 1.89 17.19
N ALA A 18 4.73 1.12 16.77
CA ALA A 18 4.72 0.50 15.44
C ALA A 18 4.18 1.45 14.37
N SER A 19 3.07 2.15 14.65
CA SER A 19 2.35 2.97 13.67
C SER A 19 3.05 4.30 13.36
N ILE A 20 3.64 4.99 14.35
CA ILE A 20 4.29 6.29 14.11
C ILE A 20 5.48 6.16 13.14
N PRO A 21 6.42 5.20 13.31
CA PRO A 21 7.48 5.03 12.32
C PRO A 21 6.94 4.67 10.93
N MET A 22 5.88 3.85 10.83
CA MET A 22 5.25 3.53 9.55
C MET A 22 4.64 4.76 8.90
N LEU A 23 3.95 5.61 9.67
CA LEU A 23 3.42 6.87 9.17
C LEU A 23 4.54 7.77 8.60
N VAL A 24 5.64 7.92 9.33
CA VAL A 24 6.79 8.69 8.87
C VAL A 24 7.37 8.10 7.58
N ALA A 25 7.49 6.78 7.50
CA ALA A 25 7.98 6.10 6.29
C ALA A 25 7.07 6.36 5.08
N GLU A 26 5.74 6.26 5.25
CA GLU A 26 4.78 6.51 4.18
C GLU A 26 4.77 7.98 3.74
N VAL A 27 4.83 8.93 4.68
CA VAL A 27 4.94 10.36 4.37
C VAL A 27 6.24 10.66 3.61
N LEU A 28 7.39 10.10 4.04
CA LEU A 28 8.65 10.23 3.31
C LEU A 28 8.56 9.66 1.90
N SER A 29 7.89 8.52 1.73
CA SER A 29 7.62 7.92 0.42
C SER A 29 6.79 8.83 -0.49
N LEU A 30 5.75 9.46 0.04
CA LEU A 30 4.94 10.42 -0.72
C LEU A 30 5.76 11.65 -1.12
N LEU A 31 6.53 12.20 -0.19
CA LEU A 31 7.34 13.40 -0.43
C LEU A 31 8.41 13.14 -1.50
N TYR A 32 9.16 12.04 -1.42
CA TYR A 32 10.18 11.77 -2.42
C TYR A 32 9.56 11.54 -3.82
N ASN A 33 8.41 10.87 -3.93
CA ASN A 33 7.72 10.69 -5.20
C ASN A 33 7.28 12.03 -5.83
N ILE A 34 6.86 12.99 -5.00
CA ILE A 34 6.49 14.34 -5.46
C ILE A 34 7.73 15.09 -5.94
N VAL A 35 8.82 15.05 -5.17
CA VAL A 35 10.07 15.77 -5.48
C VAL A 35 10.73 15.20 -6.73
N ASP A 36 10.78 13.88 -6.89
CA ASP A 36 11.28 13.22 -8.11
C ASP A 36 10.55 13.73 -9.37
N ARG A 37 9.22 13.80 -9.33
CA ARG A 37 8.42 14.36 -10.43
C ARG A 37 8.71 15.85 -10.69
N ILE A 38 8.97 16.65 -9.64
CA ILE A 38 9.35 18.04 -9.79
C ILE A 38 10.72 18.17 -10.48
N TYR A 39 11.69 17.33 -10.13
CA TYR A 39 12.99 17.33 -10.80
C TYR A 39 12.87 16.92 -12.27
N ILE A 40 12.11 15.87 -12.57
CA ILE A 40 11.86 15.44 -13.97
C ILE A 40 11.15 16.53 -14.78
N ALA A 41 10.16 17.20 -14.20
CA ALA A 41 9.45 18.30 -14.86
C ALA A 41 10.34 19.51 -15.16
N ARG A 42 11.45 19.68 -14.42
CA ARG A 42 12.41 20.78 -14.59
C ARG A 42 13.60 20.45 -15.50
N ILE A 43 13.60 19.27 -16.16
CA ILE A 43 14.62 18.94 -17.16
C ILE A 43 14.52 19.94 -18.33
N PRO A 44 15.61 20.66 -18.69
CA PRO A 44 15.59 21.63 -19.76
C PRO A 44 15.07 21.02 -21.07
N ASP A 45 14.28 21.79 -21.83
CA ASP A 45 13.74 21.51 -23.15
C ASP A 45 12.75 20.33 -23.25
N VAL A 46 12.77 19.37 -22.33
CA VAL A 46 12.01 18.12 -22.43
C VAL A 46 11.18 17.76 -21.16
N GLY A 47 11.16 18.59 -20.15
CA GLY A 47 10.58 18.27 -18.83
C GLY A 47 9.13 17.79 -18.88
N THR A 48 8.26 18.44 -19.63
CA THR A 48 6.84 18.03 -19.80
C THR A 48 6.71 16.67 -20.52
N THR A 49 7.49 16.46 -21.57
CA THR A 49 7.51 15.19 -22.33
C THR A 49 8.11 14.07 -21.47
N ALA A 50 9.15 14.36 -20.71
CA ALA A 50 9.79 13.42 -19.79
C ALA A 50 8.82 13.01 -18.67
N LEU A 51 8.09 13.95 -18.07
CA LEU A 51 7.10 13.67 -17.05
C LEU A 51 5.96 12.79 -17.58
N GLY A 52 5.48 13.06 -18.81
CA GLY A 52 4.50 12.22 -19.49
C GLY A 52 5.02 10.80 -19.74
N ALA A 53 6.29 10.67 -20.13
CA ALA A 53 6.95 9.37 -20.35
C ALA A 53 7.05 8.54 -19.07
N VAL A 54 7.39 9.17 -17.92
CA VAL A 54 7.37 8.50 -16.60
C VAL A 54 5.96 8.08 -16.23
N GLY A 55 4.95 8.91 -16.53
CA GLY A 55 3.53 8.58 -16.33
C GLY A 55 3.12 7.28 -17.02
N LEU A 56 3.60 7.02 -18.23
CA LEU A 56 3.35 5.79 -18.97
C LEU A 56 4.03 4.55 -18.35
N CYS A 57 5.11 4.74 -17.60
CA CYS A 57 5.78 3.65 -16.88
C CYS A 57 5.07 3.30 -15.53
N PHE A 58 4.24 4.19 -15.01
CA PHE A 58 3.63 4.07 -13.68
C PHE A 58 2.79 2.79 -13.47
N PRO A 59 1.98 2.30 -14.44
CA PRO A 59 1.27 1.03 -14.29
C PRO A 59 2.20 -0.16 -14.08
N ILE A 60 3.35 -0.20 -14.75
CA ILE A 60 4.35 -1.27 -14.61
C ILE A 60 4.95 -1.22 -13.20
N ILE A 61 5.30 -0.02 -12.72
CA ILE A 61 5.81 0.22 -11.37
C ILE A 61 4.79 -0.27 -10.33
N THR A 62 3.52 0.05 -10.53
CA THR A 62 2.42 -0.37 -9.65
C THR A 62 2.27 -1.90 -9.59
N ILE A 63 2.42 -2.59 -10.73
CA ILE A 63 2.41 -4.06 -10.78
C ILE A 63 3.57 -4.64 -9.97
N ILE A 64 4.79 -4.11 -10.12
CA ILE A 64 5.97 -4.54 -9.35
C ILE A 64 5.72 -4.40 -7.84
N LEU A 65 5.18 -3.26 -7.41
CA LEU A 65 4.83 -3.01 -6.01
C LEU A 65 3.72 -3.92 -5.51
N ALA A 66 2.71 -4.22 -6.35
CA ALA A 66 1.64 -5.14 -6.00
C ALA A 66 2.17 -6.55 -5.72
N PHE A 67 3.10 -7.05 -6.54
CA PHE A 67 3.76 -8.34 -6.29
C PHE A 67 4.66 -8.32 -5.05
N SER A 68 5.36 -7.21 -4.77
CA SER A 68 6.13 -7.06 -3.52
C SER A 68 5.22 -7.22 -2.30
N ASN A 69 4.08 -6.53 -2.32
CA ASN A 69 3.07 -6.57 -1.27
C ASN A 69 2.39 -7.94 -1.17
N LEU A 70 2.20 -8.66 -2.29
CA LEU A 70 1.65 -10.01 -2.31
C LEU A 70 2.43 -10.94 -1.36
N PHE A 71 3.75 -10.92 -1.44
CA PHE A 71 4.60 -11.82 -0.65
C PHE A 71 4.94 -11.24 0.72
N GLY A 72 5.18 -9.93 0.83
CA GLY A 72 5.51 -9.27 2.07
C GLY A 72 4.33 -9.21 3.04
N SER A 73 3.24 -8.58 2.64
CA SER A 73 2.06 -8.44 3.49
C SER A 73 1.24 -9.72 3.61
N GLY A 74 1.45 -10.71 2.72
CA GLY A 74 0.90 -12.05 2.87
C GLY A 74 1.67 -12.92 3.86
N GLY A 75 3.00 -12.78 3.90
CA GLY A 75 3.87 -13.59 4.76
C GLY A 75 4.02 -13.05 6.18
N ALA A 76 4.11 -11.73 6.37
CA ALA A 76 4.40 -11.13 7.66
C ALA A 76 3.35 -11.43 8.76
N PRO A 77 2.04 -11.45 8.51
CA PRO A 77 1.05 -11.88 9.52
C PRO A 77 1.22 -13.35 9.91
N LEU A 78 1.45 -14.25 8.93
CA LEU A 78 1.68 -15.68 9.19
C LEU A 78 2.96 -15.87 10.01
N PHE A 79 4.03 -15.18 9.66
CA PHE A 79 5.27 -15.15 10.42
C PHE A 79 5.05 -14.69 11.88
N SER A 80 4.27 -13.62 12.09
CA SER A 80 3.97 -13.10 13.43
C SER A 80 3.14 -14.09 14.26
N ILE A 81 2.19 -14.82 13.63
CA ILE A 81 1.40 -15.86 14.29
C ILE A 81 2.31 -16.98 14.80
N GLU A 82 3.22 -17.49 13.95
CA GLU A 82 4.12 -18.58 14.35
C GLU A 82 5.14 -18.13 15.41
N ARG A 83 5.61 -16.88 15.35
CA ARG A 83 6.39 -16.27 16.45
C ARG A 83 5.61 -16.25 17.75
N GLY A 84 4.34 -15.89 17.72
CA GLY A 84 3.47 -15.91 18.89
C GLY A 84 3.29 -17.32 19.46
N ARG A 85 3.26 -18.35 18.61
CA ARG A 85 3.24 -19.76 18.99
C ARG A 85 4.57 -20.27 19.54
N LYS A 86 5.63 -19.44 19.47
CA LYS A 86 7.01 -19.79 19.78
C LYS A 86 7.60 -20.85 18.85
N ASP A 87 6.99 -21.09 17.70
CA ASP A 87 7.56 -21.92 16.62
C ASP A 87 8.49 -21.08 15.74
N THR A 88 9.70 -20.88 16.23
CA THR A 88 10.73 -20.09 15.55
C THR A 88 11.19 -20.73 14.24
N LYS A 89 11.10 -22.06 14.11
CA LYS A 89 11.46 -22.79 12.90
C LYS A 89 10.46 -22.50 11.79
N GLU A 90 9.16 -22.66 12.06
CA GLU A 90 8.13 -22.40 11.05
C GLU A 90 8.06 -20.89 10.71
N ALA A 91 8.19 -19.99 11.69
CA ALA A 91 8.29 -18.56 11.45
C ALA A 91 9.45 -18.22 10.50
N SER A 92 10.66 -18.76 10.76
CA SER A 92 11.82 -18.55 9.88
C SER A 92 11.57 -19.10 8.48
N MET A 93 10.93 -20.27 8.34
CA MET A 93 10.61 -20.88 7.05
C MET A 93 9.62 -20.03 6.26
N ILE A 94 8.61 -19.42 6.89
CA ILE A 94 7.67 -18.50 6.24
C ILE A 94 8.41 -17.27 5.69
N MET A 95 9.28 -16.64 6.49
CA MET A 95 10.06 -15.48 6.04
C MET A 95 10.98 -15.83 4.86
N ASN A 96 11.68 -16.97 4.95
CA ASN A 96 12.59 -17.42 3.89
C ASN A 96 11.84 -17.83 2.62
N THR A 97 10.65 -18.44 2.76
CA THR A 97 9.76 -18.74 1.62
C THR A 97 9.28 -17.45 0.95
N SER A 98 8.88 -16.43 1.72
CA SER A 98 8.51 -15.13 1.17
C SER A 98 9.69 -14.48 0.43
N PHE A 99 10.88 -14.51 1.01
CA PHE A 99 12.09 -13.99 0.36
C PHE A 99 12.41 -14.72 -0.95
N PHE A 100 12.32 -16.05 -0.96
CA PHE A 100 12.50 -16.85 -2.18
C PHE A 100 11.48 -16.48 -3.27
N LEU A 101 10.19 -16.37 -2.91
CA LEU A 101 9.14 -15.98 -3.84
C LEU A 101 9.36 -14.58 -4.40
N ILE A 102 9.79 -13.62 -3.56
CA ILE A 102 10.15 -12.26 -3.98
C ILE A 102 11.30 -12.31 -4.99
N CYS A 103 12.37 -13.07 -4.71
CA CYS A 103 13.52 -13.18 -5.61
C CYS A 103 13.13 -13.77 -6.98
N VAL A 104 12.39 -14.88 -6.98
CA VAL A 104 11.95 -15.54 -8.21
C VAL A 104 11.02 -14.64 -9.02
N CYS A 105 10.03 -14.05 -8.36
CA CYS A 105 9.07 -13.17 -9.02
C CYS A 105 9.74 -11.89 -9.55
N ALA A 106 10.68 -11.30 -8.80
CA ALA A 106 11.41 -10.11 -9.24
C ALA A 106 12.24 -10.37 -10.50
N LEU A 107 12.95 -11.49 -10.56
CA LEU A 107 13.71 -11.88 -11.74
C LEU A 107 12.80 -12.16 -12.94
N LEU A 108 11.66 -12.80 -12.69
CA LEU A 108 10.67 -13.07 -13.75
C LEU A 108 10.05 -11.79 -14.27
N LEU A 109 9.60 -10.89 -13.39
CA LEU A 109 9.04 -9.59 -13.78
C LEU A 109 10.07 -8.72 -14.49
N MET A 110 11.32 -8.72 -14.04
CA MET A 110 12.41 -8.03 -14.71
C MET A 110 12.62 -8.57 -16.13
N ALA A 111 12.73 -9.89 -16.31
CA ALA A 111 12.94 -10.51 -17.61
C ALA A 111 11.76 -10.25 -18.56
N VAL A 112 10.53 -10.51 -18.12
CA VAL A 112 9.30 -10.26 -18.89
C VAL A 112 9.18 -8.77 -19.23
N GLY A 113 9.38 -7.89 -18.23
CA GLY A 113 9.34 -6.45 -18.43
C GLY A 113 10.33 -5.96 -19.46
N MET A 114 11.59 -6.46 -19.43
CA MET A 114 12.61 -6.08 -20.42
C MET A 114 12.28 -6.57 -21.84
N ILE A 115 11.78 -7.81 -21.97
CA ILE A 115 11.41 -8.38 -23.27
C ILE A 115 10.24 -7.62 -23.89
N PHE A 116 9.25 -7.28 -23.07
CA PHE A 116 7.99 -6.67 -23.53
C PHE A 116 7.90 -5.16 -23.28
N ALA A 117 8.97 -4.48 -22.87
CA ALA A 117 8.97 -3.05 -22.53
C ALA A 117 8.36 -2.18 -23.62
N LYS A 118 8.83 -2.34 -24.88
CA LYS A 118 8.33 -1.55 -26.01
C LYS A 118 6.86 -1.83 -26.35
N PRO A 119 6.42 -3.11 -26.53
CA PRO A 119 5.01 -3.42 -26.74
C PRO A 119 4.09 -2.91 -25.63
N ILE A 120 4.50 -3.01 -24.37
CA ILE A 120 3.70 -2.53 -23.23
C ILE A 120 3.55 -1.01 -23.25
N LEU A 121 4.62 -0.26 -23.51
CA LEU A 121 4.57 1.19 -23.62
C LEU A 121 3.67 1.65 -24.76
N LEU A 122 3.71 0.99 -25.91
CA LEU A 122 2.81 1.26 -27.04
C LEU A 122 1.35 0.95 -26.68
N LEU A 123 1.10 -0.16 -25.97
CA LEU A 123 -0.25 -0.51 -25.48
C LEU A 123 -0.80 0.54 -24.51
N PHE A 124 0.07 1.18 -23.72
CA PHE A 124 -0.31 2.26 -22.80
C PHE A 124 -0.41 3.64 -23.46
N GLY A 125 -0.29 3.69 -24.82
CA GLY A 125 -0.53 4.90 -25.60
C GLY A 125 0.71 5.78 -25.78
N SER A 126 1.93 5.22 -25.66
CA SER A 126 3.14 5.99 -25.97
C SER A 126 3.18 6.34 -27.45
N SER A 127 3.40 7.63 -27.77
CA SER A 127 3.77 8.06 -29.11
C SER A 127 5.23 7.68 -29.42
N GLU A 128 5.63 7.75 -30.71
CA GLU A 128 7.03 7.51 -31.09
C GLU A 128 7.99 8.47 -30.39
N ASN A 129 7.61 9.74 -30.24
CA ASN A 129 8.38 10.73 -29.51
C ASN A 129 8.41 10.44 -27.98
N GLY A 130 7.31 9.92 -27.41
CA GLY A 130 7.25 9.50 -26.02
C GLY A 130 8.16 8.29 -25.72
N LEU A 131 8.27 7.35 -26.68
CA LEU A 131 9.13 6.17 -26.54
C LEU A 131 10.62 6.51 -26.39
N ILE A 132 11.10 7.60 -27.00
CA ILE A 132 12.49 8.05 -26.88
C ILE A 132 12.87 8.28 -25.41
N TYR A 133 11.93 8.71 -24.59
CA TYR A 133 12.12 8.99 -23.16
C TYR A 133 11.63 7.84 -22.27
N ALA A 134 10.45 7.27 -22.55
CA ALA A 134 9.84 6.24 -21.72
C ALA A 134 10.63 4.91 -21.76
N TYR A 135 11.10 4.51 -22.93
CA TYR A 135 11.79 3.21 -23.09
C TYR A 135 13.12 3.14 -22.33
N PRO A 136 14.06 4.11 -22.48
CA PRO A 136 15.30 4.08 -21.67
C PRO A 136 15.05 4.19 -20.18
N TYR A 137 14.09 5.02 -19.75
CA TYR A 137 13.70 5.13 -18.35
C TYR A 137 13.23 3.79 -17.81
N LEU A 138 12.28 3.15 -18.50
CA LEU A 138 11.72 1.87 -18.08
C LEU A 138 12.78 0.76 -18.07
N MET A 139 13.65 0.69 -19.07
CA MET A 139 14.72 -0.33 -19.12
C MET A 139 15.67 -0.20 -17.92
N ILE A 140 16.06 1.01 -17.56
CA ILE A 140 16.90 1.25 -16.37
C ILE A 140 16.12 0.93 -15.09
N TYR A 141 14.87 1.38 -14.99
CA TYR A 141 14.01 1.12 -13.82
C TYR A 141 13.80 -0.38 -13.59
N LEU A 142 13.63 -1.17 -14.64
CA LEU A 142 13.45 -2.61 -14.57
C LEU A 142 14.66 -3.34 -13.96
N LEU A 143 15.89 -2.82 -14.12
CA LEU A 143 17.07 -3.34 -13.39
C LEU A 143 16.92 -3.18 -11.87
N GLY A 144 16.20 -2.15 -11.45
CA GLY A 144 15.85 -1.90 -10.05
C GLY A 144 14.71 -2.78 -9.51
N THR A 145 14.04 -3.59 -10.34
CA THR A 145 12.91 -4.42 -9.90
C THR A 145 13.30 -5.36 -8.75
N PHE A 146 14.44 -6.01 -8.85
CA PHE A 146 14.91 -6.92 -7.80
C PHE A 146 15.14 -6.21 -6.46
N PRO A 147 15.99 -5.17 -6.36
CA PRO A 147 16.17 -4.46 -5.08
C PRO A 147 14.89 -3.77 -4.60
N SER A 148 14.06 -3.23 -5.47
CA SER A 148 12.77 -2.64 -5.12
C SER A 148 11.85 -3.65 -4.45
N MET A 149 11.68 -4.82 -5.05
CA MET A 149 10.83 -5.88 -4.50
C MET A 149 11.39 -6.44 -3.19
N VAL A 150 12.70 -6.56 -3.05
CA VAL A 150 13.33 -7.01 -1.80
C VAL A 150 13.15 -5.98 -0.70
N SER A 151 13.40 -4.69 -0.96
CA SER A 151 13.25 -3.65 0.07
C SER A 151 11.83 -3.53 0.55
N THR A 152 10.86 -3.46 -0.36
CA THR A 152 9.43 -3.30 -0.03
C THR A 152 8.82 -4.58 0.55
N GLY A 153 9.11 -5.74 -0.05
CA GLY A 153 8.50 -7.01 0.35
C GLY A 153 9.09 -7.60 1.63
N MET A 154 10.34 -7.27 1.99
CA MET A 154 10.96 -7.77 3.23
C MET A 154 10.84 -6.81 4.41
N ASN A 155 10.50 -5.54 4.19
CA ASN A 155 10.28 -4.55 5.25
C ASN A 155 9.19 -4.98 6.27
N PRO A 156 8.03 -5.57 5.87
CA PRO A 156 7.03 -6.06 6.82
C PRO A 156 7.57 -7.08 7.82
N PHE A 157 8.61 -7.87 7.46
CA PHE A 157 9.23 -8.82 8.38
C PHE A 157 10.14 -8.15 9.43
N ILE A 158 10.70 -6.97 9.13
CA ILE A 158 11.39 -6.13 10.12
C ILE A 158 10.38 -5.65 11.16
N ASN A 159 9.24 -5.13 10.70
CA ASN A 159 8.14 -4.66 11.54
C ASN A 159 7.55 -5.81 12.38
N ALA A 160 7.36 -6.98 11.77
CA ALA A 160 6.87 -8.20 12.42
C ALA A 160 7.82 -8.75 13.49
N GLN A 161 9.11 -8.41 13.43
CA GLN A 161 10.07 -8.70 14.50
C GLN A 161 10.13 -7.62 15.59
N GLY A 162 9.29 -6.58 15.51
CA GLY A 162 9.21 -5.51 16.51
C GLY A 162 10.17 -4.34 16.26
N TYR A 163 10.78 -4.24 15.08
CA TYR A 163 11.75 -3.19 14.75
C TYR A 163 11.18 -2.12 13.80
N ALA A 164 9.95 -1.62 14.07
CA ALA A 164 9.25 -0.68 13.20
C ALA A 164 10.08 0.59 12.86
N THR A 165 10.82 1.13 13.84
CA THR A 165 11.73 2.26 13.60
C THR A 165 12.83 1.92 12.58
N THR A 166 13.31 0.67 12.58
CA THR A 166 14.30 0.22 11.58
C THR A 166 13.66 0.06 10.20
N GLY A 167 12.42 -0.44 10.16
CA GLY A 167 11.62 -0.47 8.94
C GLY A 167 11.45 0.93 8.32
N MET A 168 11.19 1.94 9.16
CA MET A 168 11.16 3.34 8.73
C MET A 168 12.51 3.80 8.16
N PHE A 169 13.62 3.48 8.83
CA PHE A 169 14.95 3.88 8.35
C PHE A 169 15.30 3.26 7.00
N SER A 170 14.84 2.05 6.69
CA SER A 170 15.07 1.46 5.38
C SER A 170 14.41 2.26 4.25
N VAL A 171 13.21 2.79 4.49
CA VAL A 171 12.51 3.67 3.55
C VAL A 171 13.18 5.04 3.50
N ALA A 172 13.53 5.60 4.65
CA ALA A 172 14.21 6.91 4.73
C ALA A 172 15.55 6.92 4.00
N ILE A 173 16.36 5.87 4.10
CA ILE A 173 17.63 5.74 3.37
C ILE A 173 17.37 5.80 1.86
N GLY A 174 16.40 5.06 1.35
CA GLY A 174 16.03 5.11 -0.06
C GLY A 174 15.55 6.50 -0.50
N ALA A 175 14.63 7.10 0.28
CA ALA A 175 14.05 8.41 -0.03
C ALA A 175 15.10 9.52 -0.02
N ILE A 176 15.96 9.57 1.00
CA ILE A 176 17.04 10.58 1.12
C ILE A 176 18.09 10.37 0.03
N ALA A 177 18.48 9.14 -0.24
CA ALA A 177 19.41 8.83 -1.32
C ALA A 177 18.86 9.29 -2.67
N ASN A 178 17.60 9.01 -2.99
CA ASN A 178 16.96 9.45 -4.21
C ASN A 178 16.92 10.98 -4.32
N LEU A 179 16.50 11.67 -3.26
CA LEU A 179 16.44 13.14 -3.19
C LEU A 179 17.81 13.81 -3.48
N ILE A 180 18.91 13.19 -3.06
CA ILE A 180 20.28 13.68 -3.28
C ILE A 180 20.79 13.27 -4.67
N LEU A 181 20.52 12.03 -5.11
CA LEU A 181 21.04 11.49 -6.35
C LEU A 181 20.32 12.04 -7.59
N ASP A 182 19.01 12.32 -7.51
CA ASP A 182 18.25 12.88 -8.62
C ASP A 182 18.89 14.15 -9.21
N PRO A 183 19.09 15.24 -8.45
CA PRO A 183 19.68 16.44 -9.02
C PRO A 183 21.11 16.21 -9.54
N VAL A 184 21.87 15.31 -8.92
CA VAL A 184 23.23 14.99 -9.37
C VAL A 184 23.21 14.29 -10.73
N PHE A 185 22.40 13.23 -10.89
CA PHE A 185 22.36 12.49 -12.15
C PHE A 185 21.57 13.23 -13.24
N ILE A 186 20.51 13.94 -12.88
CA ILE A 186 19.68 14.67 -13.86
C ILE A 186 20.43 15.89 -14.40
N PHE A 187 20.95 16.76 -13.50
CA PHE A 187 21.45 18.08 -13.86
C PHE A 187 22.98 18.16 -13.91
N VAL A 188 23.70 17.64 -12.88
CA VAL A 188 25.16 17.74 -12.83
C VAL A 188 25.81 16.84 -13.88
N PHE A 189 25.37 15.59 -14.00
CA PHE A 189 25.85 14.68 -15.06
C PHE A 189 25.12 14.84 -16.39
N GLY A 190 24.06 15.64 -16.45
CA GLY A 190 23.31 15.91 -17.67
C GLY A 190 22.60 14.71 -18.29
N LEU A 191 22.32 13.66 -17.49
CA LEU A 191 21.70 12.43 -17.99
C LEU A 191 20.17 12.54 -18.15
N GLY A 192 19.58 13.66 -17.73
CA GLY A 192 18.15 13.92 -17.86
C GLY A 192 17.30 12.80 -17.25
N ILE A 193 16.28 12.33 -17.98
CA ILE A 193 15.35 11.27 -17.53
C ILE A 193 16.04 9.93 -17.21
N ARG A 194 17.13 9.60 -17.91
CA ARG A 194 17.93 8.39 -17.58
C ARG A 194 18.60 8.54 -16.21
N GLY A 195 19.02 9.77 -15.89
CA GLY A 195 19.59 10.11 -14.58
C GLY A 195 18.59 9.85 -13.44
N ALA A 196 17.33 10.26 -13.59
CA ALA A 196 16.27 9.98 -12.62
C ALA A 196 16.07 8.47 -12.41
N ALA A 197 16.04 7.68 -13.49
CA ALA A 197 15.92 6.23 -13.37
C ALA A 197 17.12 5.59 -12.64
N ILE A 198 18.36 6.04 -12.94
CA ILE A 198 19.58 5.55 -12.27
C ILE A 198 19.56 5.90 -10.78
N ALA A 199 19.21 7.13 -10.43
CA ALA A 199 19.10 7.57 -9.04
C ALA A 199 18.09 6.73 -8.26
N THR A 200 16.92 6.48 -8.86
CA THR A 200 15.88 5.61 -8.26
C THR A 200 16.40 4.19 -8.03
N VAL A 201 17.06 3.58 -9.02
CA VAL A 201 17.60 2.21 -8.89
C VAL A 201 18.68 2.14 -7.81
N LEU A 202 19.60 3.10 -7.76
CA LEU A 202 20.64 3.15 -6.72
C LEU A 202 20.03 3.31 -5.32
N SER A 203 19.02 4.14 -5.18
CA SER A 203 18.29 4.34 -3.92
C SER A 203 17.59 3.07 -3.46
N GLN A 204 16.99 2.32 -4.39
CA GLN A 204 16.38 1.01 -4.13
C GLN A 204 17.44 -0.02 -3.71
N ILE A 205 18.62 -0.02 -4.34
CA ILE A 205 19.73 -0.92 -3.96
C ILE A 205 20.19 -0.60 -2.53
N LEU A 206 20.35 0.67 -2.16
CA LEU A 206 20.74 1.07 -0.80
C LEU A 206 19.71 0.64 0.24
N SER A 207 18.42 0.85 -0.04
CA SER A 207 17.32 0.39 0.82
C SER A 207 17.30 -1.13 0.97
N ALA A 208 17.42 -1.88 -0.13
CA ALA A 208 17.45 -3.34 -0.13
C ALA A 208 18.67 -3.89 0.63
N ALA A 209 19.83 -3.30 0.41
CA ALA A 209 21.07 -3.66 1.10
C ALA A 209 20.92 -3.49 2.62
N PHE A 210 20.32 -2.36 3.06
CA PHE A 210 20.06 -2.11 4.47
C PHE A 210 19.07 -3.13 5.05
N VAL A 211 17.95 -3.40 4.36
CA VAL A 211 16.94 -4.40 4.78
C VAL A 211 17.58 -5.79 4.93
N LEU A 212 18.34 -6.25 3.93
CA LEU A 212 18.99 -7.55 3.96
C LEU A 212 20.09 -7.63 5.03
N TYR A 213 20.90 -6.56 5.16
CA TYR A 213 21.90 -6.49 6.22
C TYR A 213 21.25 -6.63 7.60
N PHE A 214 20.16 -5.87 7.84
CA PHE A 214 19.47 -5.91 9.12
C PHE A 214 18.86 -7.29 9.40
N LEU A 215 18.12 -7.87 8.45
CA LEU A 215 17.47 -9.17 8.59
C LEU A 215 18.47 -10.33 8.68
N ARG A 216 19.72 -10.19 8.18
CA ARG A 216 20.76 -11.23 8.29
C ARG A 216 21.60 -11.11 9.55
N LYS A 217 21.84 -9.90 10.05
CA LYS A 217 22.86 -9.66 11.10
C LYS A 217 22.28 -9.21 12.43
N LYS A 218 21.14 -8.51 12.44
CA LYS A 218 20.65 -7.79 13.63
C LYS A 218 19.36 -8.34 14.21
N THR A 219 18.65 -9.21 13.48
CA THR A 219 17.41 -9.82 13.95
C THR A 219 17.64 -11.20 14.56
N GLU A 220 16.72 -11.62 15.42
CA GLU A 220 16.69 -12.95 16.04
C GLU A 220 16.48 -14.02 14.96
N LEU A 221 15.44 -13.87 14.15
CA LEU A 221 15.18 -14.75 13.00
C LEU A 221 15.80 -14.14 11.75
N LYS A 222 16.80 -14.86 11.22
CA LYS A 222 17.63 -14.39 10.10
C LYS A 222 17.08 -14.84 8.76
N VAL A 223 17.09 -13.92 7.79
CA VAL A 223 16.76 -14.25 6.41
C VAL A 223 17.91 -15.00 5.73
N ARG A 224 17.57 -16.07 5.01
CA ARG A 224 18.48 -16.83 4.17
C ARG A 224 17.75 -17.40 2.95
N LEU A 225 18.50 -17.83 1.96
CA LEU A 225 17.95 -18.60 0.86
C LEU A 225 17.56 -20.01 1.34
N LEU A 226 16.51 -20.56 0.73
CA LEU A 226 16.08 -21.93 0.98
C LEU A 226 17.09 -22.91 0.37
N SER A 227 17.30 -24.04 1.04
CA SER A 227 18.04 -25.17 0.47
C SER A 227 17.16 -25.91 -0.56
N GLY A 228 17.77 -26.79 -1.36
CA GLY A 228 17.05 -27.55 -2.38
C GLY A 228 15.91 -28.41 -1.83
N GLU A 229 16.08 -29.00 -0.66
CA GLU A 229 15.04 -29.77 0.04
C GLU A 229 13.93 -28.87 0.55
N GLU A 230 14.28 -27.73 1.14
CA GLU A 230 13.31 -26.75 1.63
C GLU A 230 12.48 -26.14 0.50
N ILE A 231 13.05 -25.98 -0.71
CA ILE A 231 12.31 -25.52 -1.90
C ILE A 231 11.24 -26.56 -2.29
N ARG A 232 11.54 -27.87 -2.21
CA ARG A 232 10.55 -28.92 -2.52
C ARG A 232 9.40 -28.92 -1.52
N ASP A 233 9.67 -28.59 -0.25
CA ASP A 233 8.65 -28.56 0.82
C ASP A 233 7.97 -27.20 1.00
N CYS A 234 8.41 -26.14 0.31
CA CYS A 234 7.85 -24.79 0.50
C CYS A 234 6.44 -24.59 -0.09
N GLY A 235 5.94 -25.50 -0.91
CA GLY A 235 4.69 -25.33 -1.65
C GLY A 235 3.47 -25.01 -0.80
N ARG A 236 3.32 -25.63 0.36
CA ARG A 236 2.23 -25.35 1.31
C ARG A 236 2.33 -23.93 1.88
N ARG A 237 3.55 -23.51 2.27
CA ARG A 237 3.83 -22.17 2.80
C ARG A 237 3.62 -21.12 1.74
N ALA A 238 4.14 -21.33 0.53
CA ALA A 238 3.95 -20.48 -0.62
C ALA A 238 2.46 -20.26 -0.93
N LYS A 239 1.65 -21.33 -0.96
CA LYS A 239 0.21 -21.25 -1.16
C LYS A 239 -0.48 -20.41 -0.08
N ASN A 240 -0.09 -20.53 1.18
CA ASN A 240 -0.67 -19.75 2.27
C ASN A 240 -0.29 -18.27 2.18
N ILE A 241 0.97 -17.95 1.90
CA ILE A 241 1.50 -16.60 1.71
C ILE A 241 0.77 -15.91 0.54
N ILE A 242 0.78 -16.53 -0.63
CA ILE A 242 0.11 -16.01 -1.83
C ILE A 242 -1.38 -15.81 -1.55
N SER A 243 -2.05 -16.80 -0.98
CA SER A 243 -3.49 -16.73 -0.72
C SER A 243 -3.87 -15.61 0.26
N LEU A 244 -3.06 -15.32 1.27
CA LEU A 244 -3.32 -14.21 2.19
C LEU A 244 -2.96 -12.86 1.55
N GLY A 245 -1.84 -12.79 0.84
CA GLY A 245 -1.38 -11.58 0.16
C GLY A 245 -2.24 -11.18 -1.05
N THR A 246 -2.97 -12.13 -1.65
CA THR A 246 -3.90 -11.87 -2.76
C THR A 246 -4.94 -10.81 -2.41
N ALA A 247 -5.35 -10.69 -1.14
CA ALA A 247 -6.29 -9.65 -0.72
C ALA A 247 -5.73 -8.24 -0.95
N GLY A 248 -4.47 -8.00 -0.56
CA GLY A 248 -3.81 -6.70 -0.77
C GLY A 248 -3.47 -6.46 -2.25
N PHE A 249 -3.03 -7.50 -2.94
CA PHE A 249 -2.76 -7.46 -4.38
C PHE A 249 -4.01 -7.05 -5.19
N ILE A 250 -5.13 -7.70 -4.95
CA ILE A 250 -6.42 -7.37 -5.57
C ILE A 250 -6.82 -5.93 -5.23
N MET A 251 -6.69 -5.52 -3.98
CA MET A 251 -7.05 -4.16 -3.57
C MET A 251 -6.25 -3.11 -4.34
N GLN A 252 -4.97 -3.34 -4.58
CA GLN A 252 -4.12 -2.42 -5.34
C GLN A 252 -4.50 -2.36 -6.82
N LEU A 253 -4.72 -3.50 -7.46
CA LEU A 253 -5.16 -3.57 -8.86
C LEU A 253 -6.56 -2.97 -9.05
N THR A 254 -7.48 -3.24 -8.13
CA THR A 254 -8.85 -2.72 -8.24
C THR A 254 -8.94 -1.22 -8.02
N ASN A 255 -8.02 -0.60 -7.27
CA ASN A 255 -7.93 0.86 -7.19
C ASN A 255 -7.65 1.49 -8.58
N SER A 256 -6.72 0.90 -9.34
CA SER A 256 -6.45 1.35 -10.72
C SER A 256 -7.67 1.16 -11.63
N LEU A 257 -8.37 0.01 -11.53
CA LEU A 257 -9.59 -0.25 -12.28
C LEU A 257 -10.67 0.81 -11.98
N VAL A 258 -10.91 1.10 -10.71
CA VAL A 258 -11.88 2.14 -10.29
C VAL A 258 -11.51 3.50 -10.88
N THR A 259 -10.23 3.88 -10.83
CA THR A 259 -9.76 5.15 -11.41
C THR A 259 -10.05 5.22 -12.91
N ILE A 260 -9.80 4.15 -13.66
CA ILE A 260 -10.11 4.08 -15.09
C ILE A 260 -11.62 4.22 -15.34
N CYS A 261 -12.46 3.50 -14.58
CA CYS A 261 -13.91 3.58 -14.70
C CYS A 261 -14.43 5.00 -14.38
N CYS A 262 -13.95 5.60 -13.29
CA CYS A 262 -14.31 6.98 -12.93
C CYS A 262 -13.95 7.97 -14.04
N ASN A 263 -12.71 7.92 -14.54
CA ASN A 263 -12.25 8.82 -15.59
C ASN A 263 -13.06 8.65 -16.90
N ASN A 264 -13.38 7.40 -17.28
CA ASN A 264 -14.21 7.15 -18.47
C ASN A 264 -15.62 7.74 -18.35
N VAL A 265 -16.24 7.64 -17.18
CA VAL A 265 -17.58 8.20 -16.97
C VAL A 265 -17.51 9.72 -16.88
N LEU A 266 -16.53 10.27 -16.15
CA LEU A 266 -16.36 11.72 -16.00
C LEU A 266 -16.02 12.42 -17.32
N SER A 267 -15.25 11.79 -18.23
CA SER A 267 -14.96 12.34 -19.54
C SER A 267 -16.23 12.62 -20.36
N VAL A 268 -17.26 11.78 -20.18
CA VAL A 268 -18.55 11.93 -20.89
C VAL A 268 -19.52 12.85 -20.15
N THR A 269 -19.55 12.79 -18.80
CA THR A 269 -20.56 13.49 -17.98
C THR A 269 -20.14 14.90 -17.56
N GLY A 270 -18.83 15.18 -17.46
CA GLY A 270 -18.30 16.44 -16.93
C GLY A 270 -17.09 16.99 -17.69
N GLY A 271 -16.58 16.26 -18.68
CA GLY A 271 -15.42 16.65 -19.46
C GLY A 271 -14.11 16.75 -18.68
N ASP A 272 -13.13 17.44 -19.26
CA ASP A 272 -11.76 17.54 -18.71
C ASP A 272 -11.71 18.24 -17.34
N LEU A 273 -12.67 19.13 -17.07
CA LEU A 273 -12.77 19.82 -15.78
C LEU A 273 -12.99 18.80 -14.64
N TYR A 274 -13.95 17.90 -14.78
CA TYR A 274 -14.27 16.92 -13.75
C TYR A 274 -13.24 15.80 -13.64
N ILE A 275 -12.48 15.48 -14.70
CA ILE A 275 -11.29 14.64 -14.62
C ILE A 275 -10.22 15.30 -13.75
N SER A 276 -10.02 16.61 -13.93
CA SER A 276 -9.09 17.40 -13.10
C SER A 276 -9.53 17.46 -11.63
N VAL A 277 -10.84 17.66 -11.38
CA VAL A 277 -11.44 17.57 -10.04
C VAL A 277 -11.16 16.21 -9.41
N MET A 278 -11.42 15.11 -10.12
CA MET A 278 -11.17 13.76 -9.61
C MET A 278 -9.68 13.51 -9.30
N THR A 279 -8.77 14.07 -10.09
CA THR A 279 -7.33 14.00 -9.85
C THR A 279 -6.95 14.68 -8.54
N ILE A 280 -7.50 15.87 -8.26
CA ILE A 280 -7.28 16.57 -6.98
C ILE A 280 -7.89 15.77 -5.81
N VAL A 281 -9.13 15.31 -5.94
CA VAL A 281 -9.81 14.50 -4.92
C VAL A 281 -9.01 13.23 -4.61
N SER A 282 -8.50 12.55 -5.64
CA SER A 282 -7.66 11.35 -5.48
C SER A 282 -6.33 11.65 -4.80
N SER A 283 -5.72 12.80 -5.07
CA SER A 283 -4.47 13.23 -4.43
C SER A 283 -4.68 13.56 -2.95
N ILE A 284 -5.76 14.26 -2.62
CA ILE A 284 -6.17 14.52 -1.23
C ILE A 284 -6.45 13.21 -0.52
N ARG A 285 -7.15 12.27 -1.18
CA ARG A 285 -7.42 10.95 -0.64
C ARG A 285 -6.14 10.20 -0.28
N GLN A 286 -5.15 10.19 -1.15
CA GLN A 286 -3.88 9.50 -0.89
C GLN A 286 -3.19 10.03 0.39
N ILE A 287 -3.20 11.34 0.59
CA ILE A 287 -2.64 11.97 1.80
C ILE A 287 -3.45 11.58 3.05
N ILE A 288 -4.77 11.64 2.96
CA ILE A 288 -5.67 11.36 4.09
C ILE A 288 -5.72 9.88 4.44
N ASP A 289 -5.57 8.97 3.47
CA ASP A 289 -5.55 7.53 3.72
C ASP A 289 -4.23 7.05 4.38
N THR A 290 -3.13 7.78 4.22
CA THR A 290 -1.81 7.40 4.75
C THR A 290 -1.80 7.12 6.26
N PRO A 291 -2.34 7.98 7.15
CA PRO A 291 -2.32 7.68 8.58
C PRO A 291 -3.19 6.49 8.99
N ILE A 292 -4.32 6.25 8.33
CA ILE A 292 -5.15 5.09 8.65
C ILE A 292 -4.46 3.79 8.23
N HIS A 293 -3.74 3.79 7.10
CA HIS A 293 -2.87 2.67 6.72
C HIS A 293 -1.79 2.42 7.75
N ALA A 294 -1.09 3.44 8.20
CA ALA A 294 -0.05 3.33 9.21
C ALA A 294 -0.57 2.78 10.54
N ILE A 295 -1.77 3.21 10.99
CA ILE A 295 -2.42 2.70 12.19
C ILE A 295 -2.74 1.20 12.04
N THR A 296 -3.35 0.82 10.93
CA THR A 296 -3.83 -0.56 10.73
C THR A 296 -2.68 -1.54 10.45
N GLU A 297 -1.75 -1.19 9.59
CA GLU A 297 -0.59 -2.04 9.30
C GLU A 297 0.39 -2.10 10.49
N GLY A 298 0.54 -1.02 11.27
CA GLY A 298 1.31 -1.02 12.51
C GLY A 298 0.68 -1.88 13.62
N SER A 299 -0.65 -1.99 13.65
CA SER A 299 -1.37 -2.86 14.60
C SER A 299 -1.29 -4.34 14.21
N SER A 300 -1.15 -4.65 12.92
CA SER A 300 -1.19 -6.02 12.39
C SER A 300 -0.19 -6.98 13.06
N PRO A 301 1.11 -6.65 13.23
CA PRO A 301 2.06 -7.53 13.91
C PRO A 301 1.70 -7.80 15.37
N VAL A 302 1.17 -6.79 16.08
CA VAL A 302 0.75 -6.91 17.49
C VAL A 302 -0.43 -7.87 17.61
N ILE A 303 -1.42 -7.74 16.72
CA ILE A 303 -2.60 -8.60 16.67
C ILE A 303 -2.20 -10.04 16.33
N SER A 304 -1.43 -10.22 15.24
CA SER A 304 -1.00 -11.53 14.75
C SER A 304 -0.17 -12.30 15.77
N TYR A 305 0.78 -11.62 16.43
CA TYR A 305 1.60 -12.22 17.48
C TYR A 305 0.76 -12.71 18.66
N ASN A 306 -0.11 -11.83 19.22
CA ASN A 306 -0.94 -12.17 20.35
C ASN A 306 -2.01 -13.24 20.03
N TYR A 307 -2.47 -13.29 18.76
CA TYR A 307 -3.34 -14.36 18.30
C TYR A 307 -2.60 -15.71 18.27
N GLY A 308 -1.38 -15.74 17.74
CA GLY A 308 -0.53 -16.93 17.78
C GLY A 308 -0.20 -17.39 19.19
N ALA A 309 0.07 -16.45 20.10
CA ALA A 309 0.33 -16.70 21.51
C ALA A 309 -0.92 -17.11 22.33
N ARG A 310 -2.07 -17.32 21.69
CA ARG A 310 -3.36 -17.64 22.32
C ARG A 310 -3.76 -16.67 23.45
N ARG A 311 -3.53 -15.36 23.26
CA ARG A 311 -3.86 -14.31 24.24
C ARG A 311 -5.08 -13.48 23.79
N PRO A 312 -6.31 -14.02 23.84
CA PRO A 312 -7.50 -13.39 23.26
C PRO A 312 -7.82 -12.02 23.86
N LYS A 313 -7.56 -11.79 25.16
CA LYS A 313 -7.73 -10.47 25.80
C LYS A 313 -6.85 -9.41 25.17
N ARG A 314 -5.58 -9.73 24.85
CA ARG A 314 -4.65 -8.80 24.19
C ARG A 314 -5.01 -8.57 22.72
N VAL A 315 -5.50 -9.59 22.00
CA VAL A 315 -6.02 -9.44 20.64
C VAL A 315 -7.22 -8.48 20.63
N PHE A 316 -8.16 -8.66 21.56
CA PHE A 316 -9.32 -7.78 21.72
C PHE A 316 -8.91 -6.33 22.03
N GLN A 317 -7.99 -6.13 22.97
CA GLN A 317 -7.47 -4.80 23.31
C GLN A 317 -6.75 -4.16 22.10
N SER A 318 -5.98 -4.92 21.33
CA SER A 318 -5.31 -4.42 20.13
C SER A 318 -6.32 -4.00 19.07
N TRP A 319 -7.34 -4.81 18.83
CA TRP A 319 -8.44 -4.47 17.93
C TRP A 319 -9.18 -3.21 18.40
N LEU A 320 -9.52 -3.10 19.68
CA LEU A 320 -10.22 -1.94 20.21
C LEU A 320 -9.37 -0.67 20.08
N THR A 321 -8.08 -0.73 20.44
CA THR A 321 -7.15 0.41 20.32
C THR A 321 -7.02 0.85 18.86
N MET A 322 -6.79 -0.09 17.93
CA MET A 322 -6.72 0.18 16.50
C MET A 322 -8.02 0.82 15.99
N SER A 323 -9.18 0.29 16.40
CA SER A 323 -10.50 0.80 15.97
C SER A 323 -10.73 2.23 16.46
N VAL A 324 -10.46 2.49 17.75
CA VAL A 324 -10.62 3.83 18.33
C VAL A 324 -9.70 4.83 17.65
N MET A 325 -8.42 4.49 17.46
CA MET A 325 -7.46 5.37 16.78
C MET A 325 -7.88 5.66 15.33
N ALA A 326 -8.31 4.63 14.59
CA ALA A 326 -8.74 4.77 13.20
C ALA A 326 -10.02 5.63 13.09
N ILE A 327 -11.02 5.42 13.95
CA ILE A 327 -12.26 6.18 13.96
C ILE A 327 -12.00 7.64 14.36
N LEU A 328 -11.22 7.88 15.41
CA LEU A 328 -10.90 9.24 15.86
C LEU A 328 -10.14 10.01 14.76
N TYR A 329 -9.18 9.36 14.12
CA TYR A 329 -8.45 9.96 13.01
C TYR A 329 -9.38 10.30 11.83
N THR A 330 -10.24 9.35 11.42
CA THR A 330 -11.14 9.59 10.28
C THR A 330 -12.20 10.63 10.57
N LEU A 331 -12.69 10.75 11.80
CA LEU A 331 -13.57 11.85 12.23
C LEU A 331 -12.86 13.20 12.14
N LEU A 332 -11.60 13.28 12.60
CA LEU A 332 -10.81 14.49 12.54
C LEU A 332 -10.54 14.89 11.07
N ALA A 333 -10.10 13.95 10.25
CA ALA A 333 -9.84 14.18 8.82
C ALA A 333 -11.12 14.59 8.08
N TRP A 334 -12.24 13.94 8.36
CA TRP A 334 -13.54 14.32 7.82
C TRP A 334 -13.96 15.72 8.24
N GLY A 335 -13.73 16.10 9.50
CA GLY A 335 -13.92 17.47 9.98
C GLY A 335 -13.11 18.47 9.16
N VAL A 336 -11.82 18.22 8.91
CA VAL A 336 -10.96 19.09 8.08
C VAL A 336 -11.53 19.23 6.67
N ILE A 337 -12.01 18.15 6.05
CA ILE A 337 -12.63 18.18 4.71
C ILE A 337 -13.91 19.02 4.70
N LEU A 338 -14.73 18.92 5.74
CA LEU A 338 -16.00 19.68 5.81
C LEU A 338 -15.79 21.18 6.02
N PHE A 339 -14.85 21.55 6.93
CA PHE A 339 -14.66 22.93 7.36
C PHE A 339 -13.61 23.69 6.55
N ALA A 340 -12.62 23.00 5.97
CA ALA A 340 -11.52 23.61 5.22
C ALA A 340 -11.29 23.01 3.82
N PRO A 341 -12.34 22.72 3.01
CA PRO A 341 -12.16 22.06 1.70
C PRO A 341 -11.36 22.93 0.72
N ARG A 342 -11.59 24.25 0.73
CA ARG A 342 -10.86 25.20 -0.15
C ARG A 342 -9.37 25.22 0.15
N PHE A 343 -8.96 25.11 1.40
CA PHE A 343 -7.56 25.02 1.77
C PHE A 343 -6.90 23.74 1.20
N LEU A 344 -7.55 22.59 1.36
CA LEU A 344 -7.04 21.32 0.84
C LEU A 344 -6.90 21.33 -0.69
N ILE A 345 -7.90 21.86 -1.40
CA ILE A 345 -7.88 21.94 -2.87
C ILE A 345 -6.84 22.98 -3.31
N GLY A 346 -6.73 24.10 -2.59
CA GLY A 346 -5.79 25.18 -2.88
C GLY A 346 -4.30 24.78 -2.80
N ILE A 347 -3.97 23.65 -2.13
CA ILE A 347 -2.63 23.07 -2.17
C ILE A 347 -2.27 22.57 -3.59
N PHE A 348 -3.29 22.15 -4.39
CA PHE A 348 -3.09 21.52 -5.69
C PHE A 348 -3.39 22.45 -6.87
N SER A 349 -4.27 23.45 -6.70
CA SER A 349 -4.64 24.39 -7.76
C SER A 349 -4.97 25.77 -7.21
N SER A 350 -4.57 26.80 -7.96
CA SER A 350 -4.96 28.20 -7.73
C SER A 350 -6.13 28.66 -8.62
N ASP A 351 -6.62 27.81 -9.52
CA ASP A 351 -7.74 28.13 -10.42
C ASP A 351 -9.06 28.15 -9.64
N GLN A 352 -9.69 29.34 -9.58
CA GLN A 352 -10.93 29.57 -8.82
C GLN A 352 -12.13 28.80 -9.40
N ALA A 353 -12.19 28.60 -10.71
CA ALA A 353 -13.25 27.81 -11.34
C ALA A 353 -13.17 26.35 -10.90
N LEU A 354 -11.96 25.76 -10.99
CA LEU A 354 -11.69 24.40 -10.57
C LEU A 354 -11.96 24.22 -9.06
N ILE A 355 -11.55 25.18 -8.21
CA ILE A 355 -11.79 25.13 -6.76
C ILE A 355 -13.30 25.12 -6.46
N THR A 356 -14.09 25.92 -7.19
CA THR A 356 -15.53 26.03 -6.96
C THR A 356 -16.24 24.71 -7.22
N ASP A 357 -15.90 23.99 -8.30
CA ASP A 357 -16.49 22.70 -8.63
C ASP A 357 -15.91 21.54 -7.79
N ALA A 358 -14.64 21.64 -7.39
CA ALA A 358 -13.98 20.62 -6.58
C ALA A 358 -14.49 20.58 -5.12
N VAL A 359 -14.96 21.70 -4.54
CA VAL A 359 -15.44 21.73 -3.16
C VAL A 359 -16.65 20.82 -2.93
N PRO A 360 -17.77 20.90 -3.70
CA PRO A 360 -18.89 19.99 -3.52
C PRO A 360 -18.51 18.54 -3.84
N ALA A 361 -17.71 18.29 -4.89
CA ALA A 361 -17.24 16.96 -5.26
C ALA A 361 -16.40 16.32 -4.14
N LEU A 362 -15.49 17.08 -3.50
CA LEU A 362 -14.68 16.61 -2.38
C LEU A 362 -15.56 16.24 -1.18
N LYS A 363 -16.51 17.10 -0.80
CA LYS A 363 -17.43 16.86 0.31
C LYS A 363 -18.31 15.63 0.06
N LEU A 364 -18.79 15.46 -1.17
CA LEU A 364 -19.59 14.32 -1.57
C LEU A 364 -18.77 13.03 -1.51
N TYR A 365 -17.56 13.01 -2.10
CA TYR A 365 -16.68 11.85 -2.14
C TYR A 365 -16.29 11.34 -0.75
N PHE A 366 -16.05 12.24 0.21
CA PHE A 366 -15.72 11.90 1.59
C PHE A 366 -16.94 11.89 2.54
N GLY A 367 -18.17 11.95 2.02
CA GLY A 367 -19.40 12.05 2.81
C GLY A 367 -19.59 10.95 3.86
N ALA A 368 -19.03 9.76 3.64
CA ALA A 368 -19.08 8.62 4.56
C ALA A 368 -17.66 8.09 4.92
N PHE A 369 -16.69 8.99 5.06
CA PHE A 369 -15.29 8.61 5.26
C PHE A 369 -15.04 7.79 6.54
N VAL A 370 -15.82 8.04 7.59
CA VAL A 370 -15.72 7.29 8.86
C VAL A 370 -15.98 5.78 8.65
N PHE A 371 -16.89 5.42 7.74
CA PHE A 371 -17.16 4.01 7.43
C PHE A 371 -15.99 3.31 6.72
N GLN A 372 -15.10 4.07 6.07
CA GLN A 372 -13.86 3.53 5.52
C GLN A 372 -12.92 3.01 6.62
N ALA A 373 -12.91 3.65 7.81
CA ALA A 373 -12.16 3.13 8.96
C ALA A 373 -12.63 1.72 9.34
N LEU A 374 -13.93 1.47 9.32
CA LEU A 374 -14.51 0.15 9.61
C LEU A 374 -14.02 -0.92 8.63
N GLN A 375 -13.91 -0.55 7.35
CA GLN A 375 -13.37 -1.42 6.31
C GLN A 375 -11.90 -1.78 6.60
N TYR A 376 -11.05 -0.79 6.85
CA TYR A 376 -9.62 -1.01 7.11
C TYR A 376 -9.40 -1.84 8.37
N VAL A 377 -10.12 -1.54 9.45
CA VAL A 377 -10.06 -2.29 10.70
C VAL A 377 -10.49 -3.75 10.51
N GLY A 378 -11.65 -3.99 9.87
CA GLY A 378 -12.16 -5.34 9.63
C GLY A 378 -11.22 -6.15 8.74
N GLN A 379 -10.71 -5.55 7.68
CA GLN A 379 -9.81 -6.22 6.74
C GLN A 379 -8.45 -6.53 7.37
N THR A 380 -7.90 -5.61 8.16
CA THR A 380 -6.65 -5.84 8.89
C THR A 380 -6.81 -6.96 9.92
N MET A 381 -7.96 -7.04 10.61
CA MET A 381 -8.25 -8.16 11.49
C MET A 381 -8.25 -9.50 10.73
N PHE A 382 -8.95 -9.58 9.59
CA PHE A 382 -8.93 -10.81 8.79
C PHE A 382 -7.53 -11.19 8.31
N LYS A 383 -6.73 -10.23 7.84
CA LYS A 383 -5.34 -10.43 7.45
C LYS A 383 -4.50 -10.93 8.62
N SER A 384 -4.57 -10.24 9.75
CA SER A 384 -3.75 -10.51 10.94
C SER A 384 -4.04 -11.86 11.59
N LEU A 385 -5.26 -12.38 11.43
CA LEU A 385 -5.67 -13.70 11.92
C LEU A 385 -5.53 -14.79 10.84
N GLY A 386 -4.98 -14.48 9.66
CA GLY A 386 -4.81 -15.44 8.56
C GLY A 386 -6.12 -15.88 7.88
N LYS A 387 -7.22 -15.12 8.05
CA LYS A 387 -8.55 -15.44 7.49
C LYS A 387 -8.66 -15.01 6.03
N LYS A 388 -7.88 -15.66 5.17
CA LYS A 388 -7.68 -15.32 3.76
C LYS A 388 -8.97 -15.17 2.94
N LYS A 389 -9.97 -16.06 3.14
CA LYS A 389 -11.23 -16.03 2.38
C LYS A 389 -11.99 -14.71 2.59
N PHE A 390 -12.11 -14.28 3.84
CA PHE A 390 -12.77 -13.01 4.18
C PHE A 390 -11.96 -11.81 3.69
N ALA A 391 -10.64 -11.82 3.84
CA ALA A 391 -9.78 -10.75 3.37
C ALA A 391 -9.91 -10.53 1.84
N ILE A 392 -9.89 -11.60 1.04
CA ILE A 392 -10.08 -11.54 -0.41
C ILE A 392 -11.49 -11.07 -0.76
N PHE A 393 -12.52 -11.68 -0.14
CA PHE A 393 -13.91 -11.35 -0.44
C PHE A 393 -14.21 -9.86 -0.23
N PHE A 394 -13.82 -9.29 0.92
CA PHE A 394 -14.08 -7.87 1.21
C PHE A 394 -13.21 -6.91 0.40
N SER A 395 -12.05 -7.33 -0.10
CA SER A 395 -11.27 -6.55 -1.07
C SER A 395 -12.01 -6.40 -2.41
N LEU A 396 -12.65 -7.49 -2.89
CA LEU A 396 -13.42 -7.47 -4.13
C LEU A 396 -14.79 -6.81 -3.95
N LEU A 397 -15.49 -7.10 -2.84
CA LEU A 397 -16.85 -6.63 -2.59
C LEU A 397 -16.93 -5.11 -2.73
N ARG A 398 -16.08 -4.37 -2.03
CA ARG A 398 -16.15 -2.92 -1.99
C ARG A 398 -15.83 -2.29 -3.34
N LYS A 399 -14.71 -2.66 -3.94
CA LYS A 399 -14.20 -1.98 -5.14
C LYS A 399 -14.83 -2.49 -6.44
N VAL A 400 -14.88 -3.81 -6.63
CA VAL A 400 -15.33 -4.41 -7.89
C VAL A 400 -16.85 -4.56 -7.91
N ILE A 401 -17.43 -5.07 -6.81
CA ILE A 401 -18.86 -5.42 -6.79
C ILE A 401 -19.74 -4.19 -6.48
N ILE A 402 -19.24 -3.24 -5.70
CA ILE A 402 -20.03 -2.04 -5.31
C ILE A 402 -19.59 -0.81 -6.10
N VAL A 403 -18.31 -0.36 -6.00
CA VAL A 403 -17.89 0.92 -6.58
C VAL A 403 -18.00 0.91 -8.11
N VAL A 404 -17.44 -0.10 -8.79
CA VAL A 404 -17.44 -0.11 -10.26
C VAL A 404 -18.86 -0.06 -10.83
N PRO A 405 -19.83 -0.91 -10.43
CA PRO A 405 -21.20 -0.79 -10.93
C PRO A 405 -21.86 0.55 -10.57
N LEU A 406 -21.68 1.06 -9.34
CA LEU A 406 -22.27 2.33 -8.95
C LEU A 406 -21.69 3.50 -9.74
N THR A 407 -20.43 3.46 -10.15
CA THR A 407 -19.80 4.47 -11.01
C THR A 407 -20.53 4.63 -12.35
N TYR A 408 -21.18 3.57 -12.85
CA TYR A 408 -22.02 3.62 -14.06
C TYR A 408 -23.51 3.82 -13.75
N ILE A 409 -24.05 3.13 -12.74
CA ILE A 409 -25.47 3.13 -12.42
C ILE A 409 -25.92 4.53 -11.95
N LEU A 410 -25.23 5.17 -11.02
CA LEU A 410 -25.62 6.46 -10.47
C LEU A 410 -25.63 7.59 -11.52
N PRO A 411 -24.59 7.75 -12.37
CA PRO A 411 -24.61 8.76 -13.41
C PRO A 411 -25.68 8.55 -14.48
N TYR A 412 -25.83 7.32 -14.99
CA TYR A 412 -26.65 7.06 -16.16
C TYR A 412 -28.10 6.66 -15.81
N LEU A 413 -28.30 5.76 -14.83
CA LEU A 413 -29.65 5.28 -14.49
C LEU A 413 -30.40 6.24 -13.57
N PHE A 414 -29.69 6.83 -12.60
CA PHE A 414 -30.26 7.82 -11.67
C PHE A 414 -30.07 9.28 -12.15
N HIS A 415 -29.52 9.48 -13.34
CA HIS A 415 -29.31 10.80 -13.97
C HIS A 415 -28.53 11.81 -13.10
N MET A 416 -27.63 11.31 -12.25
CA MET A 416 -26.83 12.15 -11.34
C MET A 416 -25.62 12.80 -12.01
N GLY A 417 -25.32 12.45 -13.28
CA GLY A 417 -24.15 12.97 -13.98
C GLY A 417 -22.84 12.73 -13.25
N SER A 418 -21.97 13.76 -13.22
CA SER A 418 -20.65 13.66 -12.57
C SER A 418 -20.75 13.42 -11.06
N ASP A 419 -21.78 13.95 -10.37
CA ASP A 419 -21.99 13.77 -8.93
C ASP A 419 -22.19 12.29 -8.58
N GLY A 420 -22.83 11.51 -9.46
CA GLY A 420 -23.00 10.08 -9.28
C GLY A 420 -21.67 9.32 -9.18
N VAL A 421 -20.63 9.75 -9.91
CA VAL A 421 -19.29 9.15 -9.83
C VAL A 421 -18.69 9.39 -8.45
N PHE A 422 -18.79 10.61 -7.93
CA PHE A 422 -18.26 10.94 -6.59
C PHE A 422 -19.06 10.26 -5.48
N LEU A 423 -20.37 10.08 -5.65
CA LEU A 423 -21.24 9.41 -4.68
C LEU A 423 -21.01 7.91 -4.58
N ALA A 424 -20.45 7.26 -5.61
CA ALA A 424 -20.18 5.83 -5.61
C ALA A 424 -19.25 5.39 -4.46
N GLU A 425 -18.25 6.21 -4.11
CA GLU A 425 -17.30 5.90 -3.03
C GLU A 425 -17.96 5.92 -1.63
N PRO A 426 -18.66 7.00 -1.19
CA PRO A 426 -19.31 7.00 0.12
C PRO A 426 -20.38 5.91 0.27
N VAL A 427 -21.17 5.63 -0.76
CA VAL A 427 -22.14 4.53 -0.74
C VAL A 427 -21.42 3.18 -0.51
N SER A 428 -20.30 2.96 -1.19
CA SER A 428 -19.51 1.75 -1.01
C SER A 428 -18.87 1.66 0.37
N ASN A 429 -18.47 2.78 0.94
CA ASN A 429 -17.90 2.84 2.29
C ASN A 429 -18.96 2.43 3.33
N VAL A 430 -20.19 2.94 3.22
CA VAL A 430 -21.28 2.55 4.12
C VAL A 430 -21.61 1.06 3.97
N LEU A 431 -21.86 0.60 2.75
CA LEU A 431 -22.28 -0.80 2.51
C LEU A 431 -21.13 -1.78 2.76
N GLY A 432 -20.01 -1.59 2.08
CA GLY A 432 -18.87 -2.49 2.14
C GLY A 432 -18.11 -2.42 3.47
N GLY A 433 -17.92 -1.21 4.00
CA GLY A 433 -17.25 -0.97 5.28
C GLY A 433 -18.03 -1.56 6.44
N SER A 434 -19.34 -1.26 6.53
CA SER A 434 -20.21 -1.83 7.56
C SER A 434 -20.30 -3.35 7.46
N ALA A 435 -20.48 -3.91 6.25
CA ALA A 435 -20.53 -5.35 6.04
C ALA A 435 -19.24 -6.04 6.49
N CYS A 436 -18.07 -5.49 6.11
CA CYS A 436 -16.77 -6.02 6.52
C CYS A 436 -16.63 -6.04 8.05
N PHE A 437 -16.98 -4.94 8.71
CA PHE A 437 -16.86 -4.80 10.15
C PHE A 437 -17.84 -5.71 10.90
N ILE A 438 -19.12 -5.78 10.48
CA ILE A 438 -20.13 -6.65 11.08
C ILE A 438 -19.74 -8.13 10.94
N VAL A 439 -19.31 -8.57 9.74
CA VAL A 439 -18.87 -9.96 9.56
C VAL A 439 -17.62 -10.26 10.36
N MET A 440 -16.71 -9.30 10.50
CA MET A 440 -15.55 -9.42 11.39
C MET A 440 -16.01 -9.63 12.86
N LEU A 441 -16.95 -8.83 13.35
CA LEU A 441 -17.50 -9.00 14.69
C LEU A 441 -18.16 -10.38 14.87
N CYS A 442 -18.96 -10.81 13.91
CA CYS A 442 -19.68 -12.10 13.96
C CYS A 442 -18.75 -13.32 13.85
N THR A 443 -17.58 -13.19 13.25
CA THR A 443 -16.66 -14.32 13.03
C THR A 443 -15.49 -14.34 14.00
N VAL A 444 -14.91 -13.19 14.28
CA VAL A 444 -13.68 -13.07 15.12
C VAL A 444 -14.01 -13.02 16.59
N MET A 445 -15.05 -12.27 17.00
CA MET A 445 -15.36 -12.12 18.43
C MET A 445 -15.80 -13.44 19.10
N PRO A 446 -16.66 -14.28 18.49
CA PRO A 446 -16.97 -15.61 19.03
C PRO A 446 -15.75 -16.50 19.14
N GLU A 447 -14.83 -16.46 18.16
CA GLU A 447 -13.59 -17.24 18.19
C GLU A 447 -12.70 -16.81 19.34
N LEU A 448 -12.52 -15.50 19.57
CA LEU A 448 -11.75 -14.99 20.72
C LEU A 448 -12.37 -15.38 22.05
N LYS A 449 -13.72 -15.36 22.16
CA LYS A 449 -14.43 -15.81 23.36
C LYS A 449 -14.21 -17.31 23.61
N ARG A 450 -14.27 -18.15 22.57
CA ARG A 450 -13.98 -19.58 22.68
C ARG A 450 -12.54 -19.81 23.13
N MET A 451 -11.58 -19.14 22.51
CA MET A 451 -10.17 -19.22 22.90
C MET A 451 -9.93 -18.78 24.36
N ALA A 452 -10.68 -17.76 24.84
CA ALA A 452 -10.59 -17.32 26.22
C ALA A 452 -11.12 -18.37 27.21
N LYS A 453 -12.19 -19.08 26.84
CA LYS A 453 -12.76 -20.17 27.64
C LYS A 453 -11.81 -21.37 27.71
N GLU A 454 -11.28 -21.80 26.56
CA GLU A 454 -10.28 -22.87 26.50
C GLU A 454 -9.05 -22.59 27.39
N ASN A 455 -8.61 -21.33 27.48
CA ASN A 455 -7.49 -20.93 28.34
C ASN A 455 -7.86 -20.85 29.85
N SER A 456 -9.14 -20.80 30.20
CA SER A 456 -9.58 -20.81 31.62
C SER A 456 -9.78 -22.22 32.14
N ASP A 457 -9.98 -23.17 31.25
CA ASP A 457 -10.23 -24.58 31.55
C ASP A 457 -8.92 -25.41 31.59
N CYS A 458 -7.77 -24.79 31.19
CA CYS A 458 -6.40 -25.32 31.32
C CYS A 458 -5.65 -24.65 32.47
#